data_b52d45aadc258a8cf7b78750bd248706
#
_entry.id   b52d45aadc258a8cf7b78750bd248706
#
_cell.length_a   1.000
_cell.length_b   1.000
_cell.length_c   1.000
_cell.angle_alpha   90.00
_cell.angle_beta   90.00
_cell.angle_gamma   90.00
#
_symmetry.space_group_name_H-M   'P 1'
#
loop_
_entity.id
_entity.type
_entity.pdbx_description
1 polymer ?
#
loop_
_entity_poly.entity_id
_entity_poly.type
_entity_poly.pdbx_seq_one_letter_code
_entity_poly.pdbx_strand_id
1 'polypeptide(L)'
;MSESVRVYINAKPVDVDSTFTALQAVEAWNPTQAAAIRSGERMITDSRGIPARNDAPVHNGAIFRIVRTRQSPGDDNDLTFL
;
A
#
# COMPACT_ATOMS: atom_id res chain seq x y z
N MET A 1 -15.73 16.76 -13.11
CA MET A 1 -14.80 15.93 -13.85
C MET A 1 -13.65 15.53 -12.97
N SER A 2 -13.34 14.27 -12.95
CA SER A 2 -12.24 13.82 -12.13
C SER A 2 -10.93 13.97 -12.90
N GLU A 3 -9.87 14.17 -12.15
CA GLU A 3 -8.52 14.25 -12.69
C GLU A 3 -7.81 12.94 -12.46
N SER A 4 -6.92 12.59 -13.35
CA SER A 4 -6.03 11.47 -13.11
C SER A 4 -4.73 11.95 -12.51
N VAL A 5 -4.21 11.16 -11.59
CA VAL A 5 -2.89 11.41 -11.01
C VAL A 5 -2.05 10.17 -11.21
N ARG A 6 -0.76 10.35 -11.24
CA ARG A 6 0.16 9.21 -11.35
C ARG A 6 0.75 8.94 -9.99
N VAL A 7 0.58 7.70 -9.55
CA VAL A 7 1.20 7.23 -8.31
C VAL A 7 2.16 6.11 -8.67
N TYR A 8 3.08 5.82 -7.78
CA TYR A 8 4.06 4.75 -7.98
C TYR A 8 3.82 3.69 -6.92
N ILE A 9 3.55 2.48 -7.37
CA ILE A 9 3.31 1.34 -6.48
C ILE A 9 4.39 0.33 -6.76
N ASN A 10 5.24 0.06 -5.79
CA ASN A 10 6.42 -0.80 -5.92
C ASN A 10 7.28 -0.35 -7.11
N ALA A 11 7.46 0.97 -7.23
CA ALA A 11 8.25 1.63 -8.26
C ALA A 11 7.63 1.56 -9.67
N LYS A 12 6.36 1.15 -9.76
CA LYS A 12 5.68 1.08 -11.07
C LYS A 12 4.67 2.21 -11.16
N PRO A 13 4.67 2.98 -12.26
CA PRO A 13 3.72 4.07 -12.41
C PRO A 13 2.31 3.54 -12.67
N VAL A 14 1.34 4.11 -12.00
CA VAL A 14 -0.06 3.75 -12.14
C VAL A 14 -0.88 5.03 -12.19
N ASP A 15 -1.71 5.17 -13.20
CA ASP A 15 -2.58 6.33 -13.31
C ASP A 15 -3.93 5.99 -12.70
N VAL A 16 -4.37 6.79 -11.76
CA VAL A 16 -5.62 6.57 -11.05
C VAL A 16 -6.38 7.87 -10.92
N ASP A 17 -7.64 7.79 -10.60
CA ASP A 17 -8.47 8.96 -10.35
C ASP A 17 -7.99 9.65 -9.08
N SER A 18 -7.97 10.98 -9.12
CA SER A 18 -7.48 11.77 -8.00
C SER A 18 -8.35 11.62 -6.74
N THR A 19 -9.55 11.07 -6.88
CA THR A 19 -10.44 10.82 -5.74
C THR A 19 -10.21 9.46 -5.09
N PHE A 20 -9.34 8.64 -5.65
CA PHE A 20 -9.06 7.32 -5.12
C PHE A 20 -8.36 7.42 -3.76
N THR A 21 -8.53 6.36 -2.96
CA THR A 21 -7.70 6.15 -1.78
C THR A 21 -6.50 5.30 -2.17
N ALA A 22 -5.56 5.17 -1.24
CA ALA A 22 -4.37 4.33 -1.48
C ALA A 22 -4.77 2.89 -1.80
N LEU A 23 -5.74 2.33 -1.07
CA LEU A 23 -6.17 0.97 -1.33
C LEU A 23 -6.84 0.84 -2.69
N GLN A 24 -7.63 1.82 -3.10
CA GLN A 24 -8.27 1.81 -4.41
C GLN A 24 -7.22 1.88 -5.53
N ALA A 25 -6.16 2.64 -5.30
CA ALA A 25 -5.06 2.70 -6.27
C ALA A 25 -4.37 1.33 -6.41
N VAL A 26 -4.16 0.65 -5.29
CA VAL A 26 -3.57 -0.69 -5.30
C VAL A 26 -4.51 -1.65 -6.04
N GLU A 27 -5.80 -1.54 -5.80
CA GLU A 27 -6.77 -2.41 -6.45
C GLU A 27 -6.77 -2.21 -7.97
N ALA A 28 -6.66 -0.97 -8.43
CA ALA A 28 -6.58 -0.67 -9.85
C ALA A 28 -5.30 -1.24 -10.46
N TRP A 29 -4.22 -1.25 -9.69
CA TRP A 29 -2.94 -1.77 -10.14
C TRP A 29 -2.91 -3.30 -10.11
N ASN A 30 -3.36 -3.89 -9.01
CA ASN A 30 -3.32 -5.35 -8.84
C ASN A 30 -4.34 -5.76 -7.77
N PRO A 31 -5.50 -6.28 -8.21
CA PRO A 31 -6.55 -6.67 -7.25
C PRO A 31 -6.12 -7.73 -6.25
N THR A 32 -5.20 -8.61 -6.65
CA THR A 32 -4.68 -9.64 -5.75
C THR A 32 -3.94 -9.02 -4.57
N GLN A 33 -3.16 -7.99 -4.83
CA GLN A 33 -2.45 -7.28 -3.77
C GLN A 33 -3.43 -6.53 -2.87
N ALA A 34 -4.47 -5.94 -3.44
CA ALA A 34 -5.49 -5.27 -2.64
C ALA A 34 -6.21 -6.26 -1.72
N ALA A 35 -6.49 -7.46 -2.22
CA ALA A 35 -7.10 -8.50 -1.39
C ALA A 35 -6.18 -8.90 -0.23
N ALA A 36 -4.88 -8.99 -0.49
CA ALA A 36 -3.91 -9.32 0.55
C ALA A 36 -3.83 -8.22 1.61
N ILE A 37 -4.01 -6.96 1.21
CA ILE A 37 -4.04 -5.85 2.15
C ILE A 37 -5.30 -5.94 3.02
N ARG A 38 -6.45 -6.24 2.41
CA ARG A 38 -7.70 -6.36 3.15
C ARG A 38 -7.67 -7.51 4.14
N SER A 39 -6.98 -8.58 3.81
CA SER A 39 -6.86 -9.73 4.70
C SER A 39 -5.83 -9.55 5.81
N GLY A 40 -5.01 -8.50 5.71
CA GLY A 40 -3.97 -8.23 6.70
C GLY A 40 -2.64 -8.88 6.40
N GLU A 41 -2.50 -9.56 5.26
CA GLU A 41 -1.22 -10.19 4.90
C GLU A 41 -0.20 -9.19 4.43
N ARG A 42 -0.66 -8.08 3.85
CA ARG A 42 0.22 -7.04 3.35
C ARG A 42 -0.28 -5.70 3.80
N MET A 43 0.58 -4.71 3.73
CA MET A 43 0.23 -3.35 4.13
C MET A 43 0.85 -2.37 3.15
N ILE A 44 0.30 -1.17 3.12
CA ILE A 44 0.80 -0.08 2.30
C ILE A 44 1.73 0.77 3.15
N THR A 45 2.89 1.08 2.63
CA THR A 45 3.80 2.03 3.28
C THR A 45 4.14 3.13 2.30
N ASP A 46 4.69 4.23 2.82
CA ASP A 46 5.21 5.30 1.98
C ASP A 46 6.65 4.96 1.56
N SER A 47 7.30 5.92 0.88
CA SER A 47 8.67 5.70 0.39
C SER A 47 9.69 5.51 1.50
N ARG A 48 9.34 5.90 2.71
CA ARG A 48 10.23 5.75 3.87
C ARG A 48 9.94 4.49 4.67
N GLY A 49 8.96 3.70 4.22
CA GLY A 49 8.58 2.49 4.94
C GLY A 49 7.63 2.72 6.10
N ILE A 50 7.08 3.92 6.23
CA ILE A 50 6.12 4.23 7.29
C ILE A 50 4.74 3.79 6.83
N PRO A 51 3.99 3.05 7.65
CA PRO A 51 2.67 2.58 7.25
C PRO A 51 1.74 3.73 6.87
N ALA A 52 1.06 3.58 5.73
CA ALA A 52 0.05 4.51 5.27
C ALA A 52 -1.32 3.89 5.50
N ARG A 53 -2.31 4.74 5.73
CA ARG A 53 -3.68 4.24 5.90
C ARG A 53 -4.23 3.81 4.56
N ASN A 54 -5.08 2.79 4.58
CA ASN A 54 -5.72 2.33 3.34
C ASN A 54 -6.59 3.41 2.72
N ASP A 55 -7.16 4.28 3.52
CA ASP A 55 -8.01 5.36 3.05
C ASP A 55 -7.25 6.68 2.83
N ALA A 56 -5.93 6.65 2.86
CA ALA A 56 -5.13 7.83 2.60
C ALA A 56 -5.40 8.33 1.17
N PRO A 57 -5.51 9.64 0.96
CA PRO A 57 -5.75 10.15 -0.38
C PRO A 57 -4.51 9.97 -1.25
N VAL A 58 -4.74 9.87 -2.56
CA VAL A 58 -3.64 9.84 -3.51
C VAL A 58 -3.38 11.24 -4.04
N HIS A 59 -2.17 11.49 -4.51
CA HIS A 59 -1.84 12.72 -5.20
C HIS A 59 -0.80 12.42 -6.26
N ASN A 60 -0.62 13.35 -7.17
CA ASN A 60 0.33 13.14 -8.26
C ASN A 60 1.75 13.00 -7.68
N GLY A 61 2.42 11.93 -8.06
CA GLY A 61 3.77 11.65 -7.55
C GLY A 61 3.80 10.87 -6.24
N ALA A 62 2.65 10.47 -5.70
CA ALA A 62 2.62 9.68 -4.47
C ALA A 62 3.35 8.36 -4.67
N ILE A 63 4.12 7.95 -3.69
CA ILE A 63 4.90 6.71 -3.74
C ILE A 63 4.41 5.80 -2.64
N PHE A 64 3.97 4.62 -3.05
CA PHE A 64 3.49 3.59 -2.12
C PHE A 64 4.28 2.32 -2.33
N ARG A 65 4.46 1.57 -1.26
CA ARG A 65 5.10 0.26 -1.31
C ARG A 65 4.20 -0.72 -0.63
N ILE A 66 4.05 -1.89 -1.24
CA ILE A 66 3.25 -2.97 -0.67
C ILE A 66 4.24 -3.96 -0.08
N VAL A 67 4.17 -4.13 1.23
CA VAL A 67 5.09 -4.98 1.95
C VAL A 67 4.31 -5.98 2.80
N ARG A 68 4.98 -7.04 3.19
CA ARG A 68 4.38 -8.05 4.04
C ARG A 68 4.17 -7.47 5.43
N THR A 69 2.98 -7.70 5.99
CA THR A 69 2.69 -7.24 7.33
C THR A 69 3.54 -8.03 8.33
N ARG A 70 4.17 -7.34 9.27
CA ARG A 70 4.95 -7.98 10.28
C ARG A 70 4.07 -8.27 11.45
N GLN A 71 3.71 -9.47 11.61
CA GLN A 71 2.88 -9.76 12.72
C GLN A 71 3.63 -10.53 13.68
N SER A 72 4.00 -10.76 14.02
CA SER A 72 4.52 -11.58 14.68
C SER A 72 4.63 -12.06 15.45
N PRO A 73 4.34 -12.52 15.66
CA PRO A 73 4.85 -13.13 16.59
C PRO A 73 6.00 -13.88 16.40
N GLY A 74 6.18 -13.90 16.27
CA GLY A 74 7.01 -14.34 16.19
C GLY A 74 7.69 -14.21 15.45
N ASP A 75 7.53 -13.84 15.02
CA ASP A 75 8.23 -13.46 14.47
C ASP A 75 8.92 -12.76 14.87
N ASP A 76 8.59 -12.76 15.38
CA ASP A 76 9.20 -12.29 15.76
C ASP A 76 9.84 -12.54 16.50
N ASN A 77 9.72 -12.68 16.74
CA ASN A 77 10.29 -12.82 17.34
C ASN A 77 10.89 -13.18 17.75
N ASP A 78 10.71 -13.11 17.66
CA ASP A 78 11.31 -13.31 17.97
C ASP A 78 11.85 -13.50 18.55
N LEU A 79 11.73 -13.37 18.64
CA LEU A 79 12.27 -13.39 19.05
C LEU A 79 12.75 -13.66 19.81
N THR A 80 12.43 -13.62 19.92
CA THR A 80 12.82 -13.72 20.42
C THR A 80 13.24 -14.13 21.06
N PHE A 81 12.99 -14.13 21.15
CA PHE A 81 13.35 -14.40 21.56
C PHE A 81 13.74 -14.85 22.16
N LEU A 82 13.61 -14.87 22.33
CA LEU A 82 14.03 -15.12 22.68
C LEU A 82 14.50 -15.29 22.99
#